data_dc65c2e2a2debfcef23c2393417dc902
#
_entry.id   dc65c2e2a2debfcef23c2393417dc902
#
_cell.length_a   1.000
_cell.length_b   1.000
_cell.length_c   1.000
_cell.angle_alpha   90.00
_cell.angle_beta   90.00
_cell.angle_gamma   90.00
#
_symmetry.space_group_name_H-M   'P 1'
#
loop_
_entity.id
_entity.type
_entity.pdbx_description
1 polymer ?
#
loop_
_entity_poly.entity_id
_entity_poly.type
_entity_poly.pdbx_seq_one_letter_code
_entity_poly.pdbx_strand_id
1 'polypeptide(L)'
;QQALADIGQRIASARPMNVLLQGDVGSGKTVVSLLAMLRAIDGGRQGIFMAPTEVLVQQHFATLTNLLGEYAQPGGFTLRGGEGVPIYRLTSSMPAAEKRRTLDALKTGQPALIVGTHALLSNRVILTSPGVVVIDEQHKFGVRQRDRLRQAESGTPHLLVMTATPIPRSVAMTSFGDLDFMTLQGMPPGRAKVETFRVDTANRSWTARTWQRAAEEIKAGHRVFVVCPAINPGVQSEEGTTLLEDEDATENTAAAEKEPLANVYDTVNQLQALPVLDGIEIGML
;
A
#
# COMPACT_ATOMS: atom_id res chain seq x y z
N GLN A 1 -8.59 5.36 17.50
CA GLN A 1 -9.71 6.27 17.79
C GLN A 1 -9.38 7.71 17.41
N GLN A 2 -8.21 8.26 17.77
CA GLN A 2 -7.82 9.64 17.48
C GLN A 2 -7.80 9.96 15.98
N ALA A 3 -7.21 9.07 15.14
CA ALA A 3 -7.18 9.23 13.69
C ALA A 3 -8.58 9.28 13.06
N LEU A 4 -9.53 8.50 13.58
CA LEU A 4 -10.91 8.51 13.12
C LEU A 4 -11.64 9.81 13.46
N ALA A 5 -11.41 10.35 14.65
CA ALA A 5 -11.99 11.62 15.05
C ALA A 5 -11.47 12.78 14.17
N ASP A 6 -10.15 12.80 13.93
CA ASP A 6 -9.52 13.82 13.08
C ASP A 6 -9.99 13.74 11.62
N ILE A 7 -10.01 12.55 11.03
CA ILE A 7 -10.56 12.34 9.67
C ILE A 7 -12.03 12.74 9.61
N GLY A 8 -12.82 12.38 10.63
CA GLY A 8 -14.25 12.77 10.70
C GLY A 8 -14.47 14.27 10.72
N GLN A 9 -13.65 15.02 11.48
CA GLN A 9 -13.69 16.48 11.51
C GLN A 9 -13.28 17.09 10.16
N ARG A 10 -12.24 16.56 9.53
CA ARG A 10 -11.75 17.02 8.23
C ARG A 10 -12.77 16.80 7.11
N ILE A 11 -13.45 15.65 7.09
CA ILE A 11 -14.53 15.36 6.12
C ILE A 11 -15.72 16.30 6.30
N ALA A 12 -16.01 16.69 7.54
CA ALA A 12 -17.08 17.66 7.83
C ALA A 12 -16.71 19.11 7.51
N SER A 13 -15.45 19.40 7.20
CA SER A 13 -14.98 20.75 6.90
C SER A 13 -15.32 21.17 5.45
N ALA A 14 -15.41 22.49 5.21
CA ALA A 14 -15.62 23.02 3.86
C ALA A 14 -14.39 22.86 2.93
N ARG A 15 -13.22 22.54 3.48
CA ARG A 15 -12.00 22.33 2.71
C ARG A 15 -11.82 20.85 2.42
N PRO A 16 -11.53 20.47 1.16
CA PRO A 16 -11.20 19.09 0.83
C PRO A 16 -10.02 18.59 1.67
N MET A 17 -10.22 17.47 2.35
CA MET A 17 -9.15 16.79 3.08
C MET A 17 -8.14 16.19 2.08
N ASN A 18 -6.85 16.33 2.37
CA ASN A 18 -5.77 15.74 1.57
C ASN A 18 -4.76 15.14 2.55
N VAL A 19 -4.89 13.86 2.87
CA VAL A 19 -4.15 13.20 3.97
C VAL A 19 -3.41 11.97 3.48
N LEU A 20 -2.15 11.84 3.89
CA LEU A 20 -1.36 10.61 3.80
C LEU A 20 -1.45 9.85 5.13
N LEU A 21 -2.15 8.74 5.13
CA LEU A 21 -2.28 7.83 6.27
C LEU A 21 -1.18 6.77 6.20
N GLN A 22 -0.18 6.92 7.04
CA GLN A 22 0.93 5.99 7.18
C GLN A 22 0.71 5.05 8.35
N GLY A 23 1.08 3.79 8.22
CA GLY A 23 1.02 2.82 9.30
C GLY A 23 1.49 1.45 8.85
N ASP A 24 1.95 0.63 9.78
CA ASP A 24 2.42 -0.73 9.49
C ASP A 24 1.31 -1.63 8.92
N VAL A 25 1.68 -2.77 8.34
CA VAL A 25 0.74 -3.80 7.90
C VAL A 25 -0.09 -4.27 9.10
N GLY A 26 -1.42 -4.30 8.95
CA GLY A 26 -2.32 -4.66 10.06
C GLY A 26 -2.62 -3.55 11.07
N SER A 27 -2.11 -2.33 10.90
CA SER A 27 -2.39 -1.18 11.80
C SER A 27 -3.83 -0.66 11.73
N GLY A 28 -4.67 -1.23 10.85
CA GLY A 28 -6.07 -0.84 10.71
C GLY A 28 -6.34 0.26 9.66
N LYS A 29 -5.41 0.55 8.74
CA LYS A 29 -5.61 1.54 7.66
C LYS A 29 -6.90 1.30 6.88
N THR A 30 -7.19 0.03 6.53
CA THR A 30 -8.40 -0.33 5.78
C THR A 30 -9.68 -0.04 6.55
N VAL A 31 -9.68 -0.23 7.87
CA VAL A 31 -10.84 0.10 8.73
C VAL A 31 -11.04 1.62 8.78
N VAL A 32 -9.96 2.38 8.94
CA VAL A 32 -10.01 3.85 8.94
C VAL A 32 -10.54 4.37 7.60
N SER A 33 -10.08 3.81 6.48
CA SER A 33 -10.56 4.20 5.15
C SER A 33 -12.02 3.83 4.91
N LEU A 34 -12.47 2.65 5.37
CA LEU A 34 -13.88 2.26 5.31
C LEU A 34 -14.75 3.28 6.04
N LEU A 35 -14.41 3.62 7.29
CA LEU A 35 -15.19 4.57 8.08
C LEU A 35 -15.21 5.97 7.47
N ALA A 36 -14.09 6.40 6.84
CA ALA A 36 -14.06 7.65 6.08
C ALA A 36 -15.03 7.63 4.87
N MET A 37 -15.06 6.51 4.13
CA MET A 37 -15.96 6.34 2.99
C MET A 37 -17.43 6.23 3.43
N LEU A 38 -17.72 5.56 4.53
CA LEU A 38 -19.07 5.48 5.09
C LEU A 38 -19.60 6.87 5.50
N ARG A 39 -18.75 7.73 6.04
CA ARG A 39 -19.12 9.15 6.30
C ARG A 39 -19.53 9.89 5.02
N ALA A 40 -18.86 9.61 3.90
CA ALA A 40 -19.27 10.20 2.62
C ALA A 40 -20.61 9.65 2.15
N ILE A 41 -20.86 8.36 2.35
CA ILE A 41 -22.14 7.70 2.01
C ILE A 41 -23.29 8.24 2.85
N ASP A 42 -23.08 8.43 4.15
CA ASP A 42 -24.04 9.07 5.05
C ASP A 42 -24.38 10.51 4.61
N GLY A 43 -23.40 11.20 4.00
CA GLY A 43 -23.57 12.51 3.38
C GLY A 43 -24.17 12.47 1.96
N GLY A 44 -24.68 11.33 1.49
CA GLY A 44 -25.28 11.18 0.17
C GLY A 44 -24.29 11.12 -0.98
N ARG A 45 -23.00 10.85 -0.72
CA ARG A 45 -21.93 10.80 -1.71
C ARG A 45 -21.34 9.41 -1.87
N GLN A 46 -20.43 9.24 -2.81
CA GLN A 46 -19.74 7.97 -3.11
C GLN A 46 -18.41 7.90 -2.38
N GLY A 47 -18.11 6.71 -1.81
CA GLY A 47 -16.79 6.32 -1.33
C GLY A 47 -16.05 5.51 -2.41
N ILE A 48 -14.88 5.95 -2.82
CA ILE A 48 -14.09 5.31 -3.87
C ILE A 48 -12.80 4.78 -3.26
N PHE A 49 -12.52 3.49 -3.46
CA PHE A 49 -11.29 2.84 -3.04
C PHE A 49 -10.48 2.39 -4.26
N MET A 50 -9.27 2.86 -4.37
CA MET A 50 -8.38 2.56 -5.49
C MET A 50 -7.19 1.72 -5.06
N ALA A 51 -6.97 0.60 -5.76
CA ALA A 51 -5.81 -0.26 -5.56
C ALA A 51 -5.00 -0.40 -6.86
N PRO A 52 -3.67 -0.64 -6.78
CA PRO A 52 -2.80 -0.64 -7.96
C PRO A 52 -3.02 -1.81 -8.91
N THR A 53 -3.51 -2.95 -8.42
CA THR A 53 -3.71 -4.17 -9.22
C THR A 53 -5.10 -4.77 -9.04
N GLU A 54 -5.56 -5.56 -9.99
CA GLU A 54 -6.85 -6.26 -9.91
C GLU A 54 -6.92 -7.27 -8.77
N VAL A 55 -5.79 -7.91 -8.46
CA VAL A 55 -5.71 -8.85 -7.32
C VAL A 55 -5.95 -8.12 -6.01
N LEU A 56 -5.33 -6.96 -5.81
CA LEU A 56 -5.56 -6.13 -4.63
C LEU A 56 -6.98 -5.56 -4.58
N VAL A 57 -7.57 -5.20 -5.73
CA VAL A 57 -8.99 -4.81 -5.82
C VAL A 57 -9.89 -5.93 -5.31
N GLN A 58 -9.66 -7.17 -5.74
CA GLN A 58 -10.43 -8.33 -5.27
C GLN A 58 -10.27 -8.55 -3.76
N GLN A 59 -9.04 -8.46 -3.27
CA GLN A 59 -8.73 -8.60 -1.84
C GLN A 59 -9.39 -7.52 -0.99
N HIS A 60 -9.29 -6.24 -1.40
CA HIS A 60 -9.93 -5.14 -0.70
C HIS A 60 -11.45 -5.21 -0.79
N PHE A 61 -12.01 -5.58 -1.94
CA PHE A 61 -13.44 -5.78 -2.09
C PHE A 61 -13.97 -6.83 -1.10
N ALA A 62 -13.31 -7.99 -1.02
CA ALA A 62 -13.68 -9.05 -0.07
C ALA A 62 -13.53 -8.56 1.39
N THR A 63 -12.44 -7.87 1.71
CA THR A 63 -12.20 -7.34 3.07
C THR A 63 -13.26 -6.32 3.47
N LEU A 64 -13.58 -5.36 2.60
CA LEU A 64 -14.60 -4.34 2.87
C LEU A 64 -15.99 -4.95 2.98
N THR A 65 -16.33 -5.92 2.13
CA THR A 65 -17.59 -6.68 2.21
C THR A 65 -17.71 -7.41 3.55
N ASN A 66 -16.65 -8.08 3.99
CA ASN A 66 -16.63 -8.79 5.27
C ASN A 66 -16.74 -7.83 6.47
N LEU A 67 -16.09 -6.66 6.41
CA LEU A 67 -16.17 -5.63 7.46
C LEU A 67 -17.57 -5.03 7.56
N LEU A 68 -18.28 -4.88 6.43
CA LEU A 68 -19.67 -4.43 6.40
C LEU A 68 -20.64 -5.53 6.88
N GLY A 69 -20.27 -6.79 6.75
CA GLY A 69 -21.10 -7.92 7.16
C GLY A 69 -22.46 -7.92 6.48
N GLU A 70 -23.53 -7.98 7.28
CA GLU A 70 -24.92 -7.99 6.80
C GLU A 70 -25.37 -6.69 6.11
N TYR A 71 -24.66 -5.60 6.33
CA TYR A 71 -24.93 -4.32 5.66
C TYR A 71 -24.34 -4.23 4.25
N ALA A 72 -23.49 -5.18 3.85
CA ALA A 72 -22.93 -5.19 2.50
C ALA A 72 -23.97 -5.60 1.46
N GLN A 73 -24.08 -4.81 0.38
CA GLN A 73 -24.91 -5.11 -0.79
C GLN A 73 -24.06 -5.24 -2.06
N PRO A 74 -23.38 -6.38 -2.28
CA PRO A 74 -22.52 -6.56 -3.45
C PRO A 74 -23.29 -6.42 -4.76
N GLY A 75 -22.77 -5.57 -5.68
CA GLY A 75 -23.43 -5.27 -6.95
C GLY A 75 -24.73 -4.49 -6.83
N GLY A 76 -25.01 -3.90 -5.66
CA GLY A 76 -26.21 -3.13 -5.39
C GLY A 76 -27.48 -3.99 -5.17
N PHE A 77 -27.34 -5.29 -4.96
CA PHE A 77 -28.48 -6.17 -4.71
C PHE A 77 -28.83 -6.21 -3.22
N THR A 78 -30.07 -5.90 -2.91
CA THR A 78 -30.64 -6.04 -1.57
C THR A 78 -31.38 -7.38 -1.47
N LEU A 79 -30.87 -8.32 -0.69
CA LEU A 79 -31.57 -9.58 -0.44
C LEU A 79 -32.73 -9.44 0.55
N ARG A 80 -32.84 -8.33 1.30
CA ARG A 80 -33.77 -8.13 2.40
C ARG A 80 -34.40 -6.75 2.44
N GLY A 81 -34.67 -6.06 1.35
CA GLY A 81 -35.46 -4.81 1.36
C GLY A 81 -35.05 -3.78 2.44
N GLY A 82 -33.81 -3.84 2.95
CA GLY A 82 -33.34 -3.10 4.11
C GLY A 82 -32.25 -2.09 3.78
N GLU A 83 -31.92 -1.28 4.77
CA GLU A 83 -30.85 -0.32 4.75
C GLU A 83 -29.51 -1.05 4.66
N GLY A 84 -28.77 -0.90 3.56
CA GLY A 84 -27.45 -1.49 3.35
C GLY A 84 -26.58 -0.59 2.49
N VAL A 85 -25.30 -0.89 2.44
CA VAL A 85 -24.30 -0.14 1.67
C VAL A 85 -24.03 -0.86 0.35
N PRO A 86 -24.47 -0.30 -0.80
CA PRO A 86 -24.11 -0.84 -2.10
C PRO A 86 -22.60 -0.83 -2.26
N ILE A 87 -22.01 -1.99 -2.61
CA ILE A 87 -20.57 -2.10 -2.88
C ILE A 87 -20.36 -2.67 -4.28
N TYR A 88 -19.60 -1.95 -5.09
CA TYR A 88 -19.30 -2.29 -6.48
C TYR A 88 -17.82 -2.48 -6.67
N ARG A 89 -17.47 -3.27 -7.69
CA ARG A 89 -16.10 -3.47 -8.14
C ARG A 89 -15.93 -3.02 -9.58
N LEU A 90 -14.79 -2.42 -9.92
CA LEU A 90 -14.44 -2.07 -11.30
C LEU A 90 -13.00 -2.49 -11.63
N THR A 91 -12.89 -3.52 -12.46
CA THR A 91 -11.61 -4.03 -13.01
C THR A 91 -11.72 -4.22 -14.52
N SER A 92 -10.59 -4.38 -15.21
CA SER A 92 -10.57 -4.58 -16.66
C SER A 92 -11.12 -5.95 -17.05
N SER A 93 -10.86 -6.98 -16.24
CA SER A 93 -11.19 -8.39 -16.49
C SER A 93 -12.61 -8.80 -16.08
N MET A 94 -13.39 -7.88 -15.47
CA MET A 94 -14.72 -8.23 -14.95
C MET A 94 -15.75 -8.40 -16.09
N PRO A 95 -16.82 -9.20 -15.86
CA PRO A 95 -17.91 -9.38 -16.81
C PRO A 95 -18.58 -8.06 -17.23
N ALA A 96 -18.92 -7.93 -18.51
CA ALA A 96 -19.47 -6.70 -19.07
C ALA A 96 -20.75 -6.22 -18.35
N ALA A 97 -21.59 -7.15 -17.90
CA ALA A 97 -22.83 -6.83 -17.16
C ALA A 97 -22.54 -6.18 -15.81
N GLU A 98 -21.57 -6.69 -15.04
CA GLU A 98 -21.15 -6.11 -13.77
C GLU A 98 -20.49 -4.74 -13.99
N LYS A 99 -19.62 -4.65 -14.99
CA LYS A 99 -18.95 -3.40 -15.38
C LYS A 99 -19.97 -2.30 -15.67
N ARG A 100 -21.01 -2.62 -16.44
CA ARG A 100 -22.08 -1.68 -16.77
C ARG A 100 -22.80 -1.21 -15.53
N ARG A 101 -23.19 -2.11 -14.61
CA ARG A 101 -23.83 -1.73 -13.34
C ARG A 101 -22.97 -0.78 -12.49
N THR A 102 -21.68 -1.07 -12.37
CA THR A 102 -20.75 -0.20 -11.65
C THR A 102 -20.65 1.18 -12.32
N LEU A 103 -20.56 1.24 -13.64
CA LEU A 103 -20.51 2.50 -14.39
C LEU A 103 -21.81 3.29 -14.24
N ASP A 104 -22.97 2.63 -14.26
CA ASP A 104 -24.27 3.25 -14.04
C ASP A 104 -24.36 3.82 -12.61
N ALA A 105 -23.92 3.06 -11.59
CA ALA A 105 -23.88 3.55 -10.21
C ALA A 105 -22.99 4.78 -10.04
N LEU A 106 -21.80 4.79 -10.68
CA LEU A 106 -20.91 5.95 -10.69
C LEU A 106 -21.57 7.17 -11.34
N LYS A 107 -22.20 6.96 -12.49
CA LYS A 107 -22.86 8.01 -13.27
C LYS A 107 -24.11 8.57 -12.58
N THR A 108 -24.89 7.74 -11.91
CA THR A 108 -26.08 8.21 -11.18
C THR A 108 -25.75 8.98 -9.90
N GLY A 109 -24.51 8.85 -9.40
CA GLY A 109 -24.08 9.51 -8.19
C GLY A 109 -24.73 8.97 -6.90
N GLN A 110 -25.43 7.84 -6.95
CA GLN A 110 -26.02 7.20 -5.77
C GLN A 110 -24.96 6.85 -4.73
N PRO A 111 -25.25 7.02 -3.43
CA PRO A 111 -24.34 6.64 -2.36
C PRO A 111 -23.94 5.18 -2.45
N ALA A 112 -22.67 4.91 -2.57
CA ALA A 112 -22.14 3.56 -2.72
C ALA A 112 -20.64 3.51 -2.41
N LEU A 113 -20.12 2.32 -2.10
CA LEU A 113 -18.70 2.01 -2.12
C LEU A 113 -18.31 1.47 -3.49
N ILE A 114 -17.25 2.00 -4.07
CA ILE A 114 -16.71 1.53 -5.35
C ILE A 114 -15.23 1.19 -5.16
N VAL A 115 -14.87 -0.06 -5.46
CA VAL A 115 -13.48 -0.55 -5.36
C VAL A 115 -12.96 -0.83 -6.76
N GLY A 116 -11.83 -0.26 -7.14
CA GLY A 116 -11.30 -0.48 -8.49
C GLY A 116 -9.84 -0.11 -8.66
N THR A 117 -9.31 -0.37 -9.84
CA THR A 117 -7.96 0.04 -10.24
C THR A 117 -7.97 1.50 -10.73
N HIS A 118 -6.82 1.98 -11.18
CA HIS A 118 -6.70 3.27 -11.89
C HIS A 118 -7.64 3.39 -13.11
N ALA A 119 -8.26 2.31 -13.56
CA ALA A 119 -9.31 2.33 -14.57
C ALA A 119 -10.51 3.23 -14.19
N LEU A 120 -10.76 3.42 -12.87
CA LEU A 120 -11.73 4.37 -12.32
C LEU A 120 -11.47 5.82 -12.75
N LEU A 121 -10.22 6.16 -13.08
CA LEU A 121 -9.82 7.49 -13.55
C LEU A 121 -9.70 7.57 -15.08
N SER A 122 -10.18 6.58 -15.80
CA SER A 122 -10.18 6.64 -17.26
C SER A 122 -11.21 7.66 -17.78
N ASN A 123 -11.00 8.19 -19.00
CA ASN A 123 -11.91 9.16 -19.64
C ASN A 123 -13.32 8.62 -19.86
N ARG A 124 -13.52 7.31 -19.73
CA ARG A 124 -14.81 6.63 -19.93
C ARG A 124 -15.63 6.53 -18.65
N VAL A 125 -15.04 6.88 -17.50
CA VAL A 125 -15.70 6.81 -16.19
C VAL A 125 -16.08 8.21 -15.75
N ILE A 126 -17.36 8.43 -15.51
CA ILE A 126 -17.89 9.68 -14.99
C ILE A 126 -18.07 9.51 -13.49
N LEU A 127 -17.35 10.31 -12.72
CA LEU A 127 -17.48 10.40 -11.26
C LEU A 127 -18.42 11.56 -10.91
N THR A 128 -19.70 11.28 -10.72
CA THR A 128 -20.69 12.33 -10.51
C THR A 128 -20.66 12.88 -9.09
N SER A 129 -20.56 12.03 -8.07
CA SER A 129 -20.63 12.46 -6.67
C SER A 129 -19.58 11.82 -5.77
N PRO A 130 -18.27 11.87 -6.11
CA PRO A 130 -17.24 11.36 -5.24
C PRO A 130 -17.12 12.22 -3.97
N GLY A 131 -17.29 11.61 -2.80
CA GLY A 131 -17.13 12.28 -1.51
C GLY A 131 -15.75 12.05 -0.91
N VAL A 132 -15.34 10.80 -0.82
CA VAL A 132 -14.02 10.37 -0.33
C VAL A 132 -13.38 9.43 -1.34
N VAL A 133 -12.14 9.71 -1.70
CA VAL A 133 -11.30 8.84 -2.53
C VAL A 133 -10.15 8.33 -1.68
N VAL A 134 -10.06 7.01 -1.54
CA VAL A 134 -8.96 6.31 -0.88
C VAL A 134 -8.04 5.73 -1.94
N ILE A 135 -6.74 5.93 -1.78
CA ILE A 135 -5.70 5.39 -2.67
C ILE A 135 -4.76 4.52 -1.84
N ASP A 136 -4.68 3.24 -2.19
CA ASP A 136 -3.75 2.32 -1.55
C ASP A 136 -2.44 2.26 -2.36
N GLU A 137 -1.29 2.26 -1.63
CA GLU A 137 0.06 2.15 -2.20
C GLU A 137 0.35 3.17 -3.34
N GLN A 138 0.45 4.43 -2.99
CA GLN A 138 0.47 5.58 -3.89
C GLN A 138 1.67 5.67 -4.87
N HIS A 139 2.78 4.97 -4.67
CA HIS A 139 3.97 5.14 -5.52
C HIS A 139 3.75 4.84 -7.02
N LYS A 140 2.57 4.32 -7.38
CA LYS A 140 2.14 4.12 -8.77
C LYS A 140 1.15 5.20 -9.28
N PHE A 141 0.90 6.26 -8.48
CA PHE A 141 -0.12 7.27 -8.78
C PHE A 141 0.52 8.59 -9.24
N GLY A 142 0.42 8.91 -10.52
CA GLY A 142 0.98 10.13 -11.10
C GLY A 142 0.16 11.41 -10.82
N VAL A 143 0.80 12.57 -10.98
CA VAL A 143 0.19 13.91 -10.82
C VAL A 143 -1.07 14.08 -11.66
N ARG A 144 -1.07 13.61 -12.92
CA ARG A 144 -2.22 13.70 -13.85
C ARG A 144 -3.48 12.97 -13.34
N GLN A 145 -3.32 11.94 -12.56
CA GLN A 145 -4.44 11.17 -12.02
C GLN A 145 -5.11 11.88 -10.84
N ARG A 146 -4.35 12.65 -10.06
CA ARG A 146 -4.87 13.51 -8.99
C ARG A 146 -5.66 14.70 -9.53
N ASP A 147 -5.17 15.30 -10.62
CA ASP A 147 -5.86 16.44 -11.25
C ASP A 147 -7.24 16.05 -11.78
N ARG A 148 -7.42 14.81 -12.21
CA ARG A 148 -8.72 14.29 -12.62
C ARG A 148 -9.73 14.15 -11.49
N LEU A 149 -9.28 13.76 -10.29
CA LEU A 149 -10.16 13.71 -9.12
C LEU A 149 -10.65 15.11 -8.72
N ARG A 150 -9.84 16.14 -8.99
CA ARG A 150 -10.21 17.53 -8.72
C ARG A 150 -11.26 18.08 -9.70
N GLN A 151 -11.47 17.43 -10.83
CA GLN A 151 -12.41 17.84 -11.89
C GLN A 151 -13.79 17.17 -11.80
N ALA A 152 -14.11 16.51 -10.67
CA ALA A 152 -15.42 15.90 -10.47
C ALA A 152 -16.51 16.97 -10.48
N GLU A 153 -17.68 16.66 -11.07
CA GLU A 153 -18.80 17.61 -11.20
C GLU A 153 -19.31 18.12 -9.85
N SER A 154 -19.23 17.30 -8.81
CA SER A 154 -19.66 17.64 -7.43
C SER A 154 -18.63 18.44 -6.62
N GLY A 155 -17.52 18.87 -7.22
CA GLY A 155 -16.39 19.52 -6.56
C GLY A 155 -15.28 18.53 -6.17
N THR A 156 -14.20 19.06 -5.58
CA THR A 156 -13.03 18.27 -5.21
C THR A 156 -13.36 17.30 -4.06
N PRO A 157 -13.22 15.98 -4.23
CA PRO A 157 -13.44 15.02 -3.15
C PRO A 157 -12.35 15.11 -2.07
N HIS A 158 -12.62 14.58 -0.90
CA HIS A 158 -11.62 14.32 0.11
C HIS A 158 -10.70 13.19 -0.35
N LEU A 159 -9.39 13.36 -0.21
CA LEU A 159 -8.38 12.39 -0.59
C LEU A 159 -7.69 11.80 0.64
N LEU A 160 -7.70 10.48 0.74
CA LEU A 160 -7.01 9.71 1.75
C LEU A 160 -6.05 8.74 1.06
N VAL A 161 -4.77 9.02 1.16
CA VAL A 161 -3.73 8.14 0.62
C VAL A 161 -3.21 7.24 1.72
N MET A 162 -3.07 5.96 1.44
CA MET A 162 -2.54 4.99 2.41
C MET A 162 -1.19 4.44 1.95
N THR A 163 -0.28 4.24 2.90
CA THR A 163 0.97 3.51 2.64
C THR A 163 1.40 2.69 3.85
N ALA A 164 1.96 1.51 3.59
CA ALA A 164 2.62 0.69 4.61
C ALA A 164 4.10 1.03 4.74
N THR A 165 4.72 1.61 3.70
CA THR A 165 6.12 1.99 3.73
C THR A 165 6.30 3.33 4.43
N PRO A 166 7.24 3.46 5.40
CA PRO A 166 7.57 4.75 5.97
C PRO A 166 8.23 5.63 4.89
N ILE A 167 7.53 6.69 4.49
CA ILE A 167 8.07 7.69 3.56
C ILE A 167 8.59 8.84 4.40
N PRO A 168 9.88 9.22 4.28
CA PRO A 168 10.40 10.41 4.94
C PRO A 168 9.55 11.63 4.57
N ARG A 169 9.23 12.47 5.56
CA ARG A 169 8.35 13.63 5.37
C ARG A 169 8.84 14.57 4.27
N SER A 170 10.15 14.75 4.15
CA SER A 170 10.79 15.56 3.09
C SER A 170 10.48 15.00 1.68
N VAL A 171 10.64 13.69 1.48
CA VAL A 171 10.34 13.02 0.21
C VAL A 171 8.85 13.09 -0.10
N ALA A 172 8.01 12.90 0.90
CA ALA A 172 6.57 12.98 0.71
C ALA A 172 6.11 14.41 0.36
N MET A 173 6.67 15.44 0.99
CA MET A 173 6.37 16.84 0.64
C MET A 173 6.80 17.19 -0.78
N THR A 174 7.95 16.70 -1.23
CA THR A 174 8.46 16.95 -2.59
C THR A 174 7.62 16.21 -3.65
N SER A 175 7.23 14.97 -3.35
CA SER A 175 6.51 14.12 -4.31
C SER A 175 5.01 14.37 -4.33
N PHE A 176 4.43 14.85 -3.22
CA PHE A 176 2.98 14.87 -3.01
C PHE A 176 2.40 16.25 -2.70
N GLY A 177 3.24 17.28 -2.55
CA GLY A 177 2.79 18.65 -2.30
C GLY A 177 2.02 18.77 -0.97
N ASP A 178 0.83 19.36 -1.01
CA ASP A 178 0.01 19.71 0.17
C ASP A 178 -0.71 18.53 0.83
N LEU A 179 0.00 17.41 1.14
CA LEU A 179 -0.56 16.33 1.93
C LEU A 179 -0.28 16.53 3.42
N ASP A 180 -1.32 16.49 4.23
CA ASP A 180 -1.19 16.37 5.67
C ASP A 180 -0.81 14.93 6.05
N PHE A 181 0.08 14.79 7.05
CA PHE A 181 0.56 13.49 7.50
C PHE A 181 -0.20 13.00 8.72
N MET A 182 -0.67 11.78 8.65
CA MET A 182 -1.28 11.08 9.77
C MET A 182 -0.66 9.69 9.92
N THR A 183 -0.15 9.39 11.12
CA THR A 183 0.47 8.08 11.40
C THR A 183 -0.41 7.29 12.34
N LEU A 184 -0.76 6.06 11.94
CA LEU A 184 -1.38 5.09 12.83
C LEU A 184 -0.29 4.46 13.68
N GLN A 185 -0.27 4.81 14.95
CA GLN A 185 0.61 4.20 15.94
C GLN A 185 -0.04 2.94 16.51
N GLY A 186 0.74 1.89 16.62
CA GLY A 186 0.33 0.63 17.24
C GLY A 186 0.64 -0.58 16.39
N MET A 187 1.16 -1.61 17.01
CA MET A 187 1.24 -2.95 16.41
C MET A 187 -0.11 -3.65 16.57
N PRO A 188 -0.50 -4.48 15.61
CA PRO A 188 -1.67 -5.33 15.76
C PRO A 188 -1.54 -6.17 17.05
N PRO A 189 -2.62 -6.36 17.81
CA PRO A 189 -2.60 -7.22 18.97
C PRO A 189 -2.19 -8.64 18.57
N GLY A 190 -1.27 -9.26 19.33
CA GLY A 190 -0.75 -10.61 19.06
C GLY A 190 0.49 -10.67 18.16
N ARG A 191 1.00 -9.56 17.63
CA ARG A 191 2.26 -9.56 16.89
C ARG A 191 3.44 -9.58 17.87
N ALA A 192 4.32 -10.56 17.73
CA ALA A 192 5.56 -10.62 18.51
C ALA A 192 6.43 -9.38 18.23
N LYS A 193 7.17 -8.96 19.25
CA LYS A 193 8.13 -7.87 19.11
C LYS A 193 9.20 -8.26 18.09
N VAL A 194 9.42 -7.38 17.12
CA VAL A 194 10.51 -7.55 16.15
C VAL A 194 11.82 -7.15 16.80
N GLU A 195 12.78 -8.06 16.80
CA GLU A 195 14.15 -7.80 17.23
C GLU A 195 15.05 -7.71 15.99
N THR A 196 15.81 -6.62 15.92
CA THR A 196 16.70 -6.36 14.76
C THR A 196 18.15 -6.37 15.25
N PHE A 197 18.98 -7.17 14.58
CA PHE A 197 20.41 -7.27 14.85
C PHE A 197 21.19 -6.87 13.59
N ARG A 198 22.18 -6.00 13.77
CA ARG A 198 23.14 -5.68 12.73
C ARG A 198 24.35 -6.64 12.88
N VAL A 199 24.62 -7.40 11.85
CA VAL A 199 25.74 -8.34 11.80
C VAL A 199 26.74 -7.87 10.77
N ASP A 200 27.98 -7.66 11.22
CA ASP A 200 29.09 -7.39 10.30
C ASP A 200 29.51 -8.69 9.61
N THR A 201 29.51 -8.69 8.29
CA THR A 201 29.90 -9.87 7.45
C THR A 201 31.34 -10.27 7.66
N ALA A 202 32.23 -9.36 8.05
CA ALA A 202 33.60 -9.65 8.43
C ALA A 202 33.70 -10.50 9.69
N ASN A 203 32.68 -10.49 10.56
CA ASN A 203 32.64 -11.29 11.76
C ASN A 203 32.08 -12.70 11.50
N ARG A 204 32.97 -13.64 11.19
CA ARG A 204 32.59 -15.02 10.83
C ARG A 204 31.76 -15.74 11.89
N SER A 205 31.99 -15.50 13.17
CA SER A 205 31.23 -16.16 14.26
C SER A 205 29.78 -15.66 14.30
N TRP A 206 29.53 -14.39 14.10
CA TRP A 206 28.21 -13.81 14.08
C TRP A 206 27.46 -14.20 12.81
N THR A 207 28.16 -14.22 11.69
CA THR A 207 27.57 -14.70 10.41
C THR A 207 27.16 -16.17 10.53
N ALA A 208 28.00 -17.03 11.11
CA ALA A 208 27.67 -18.44 11.36
C ALA A 208 26.47 -18.57 12.30
N ARG A 209 26.39 -17.75 13.36
CA ARG A 209 25.27 -17.74 14.30
C ARG A 209 23.96 -17.32 13.61
N THR A 210 24.03 -16.38 12.66
CA THR A 210 22.84 -15.96 11.87
C THR A 210 22.24 -17.14 11.12
N TRP A 211 23.06 -17.93 10.44
CA TRP A 211 22.58 -19.11 9.72
C TRP A 211 22.13 -20.25 10.63
N GLN A 212 22.76 -20.41 11.79
CA GLN A 212 22.25 -21.33 12.82
C GLN A 212 20.86 -20.90 13.30
N ARG A 213 20.66 -19.62 13.57
CA ARG A 213 19.34 -19.10 13.97
C ARG A 213 18.30 -19.31 12.88
N ALA A 214 18.66 -19.07 11.62
CA ALA A 214 17.78 -19.35 10.48
C ALA A 214 17.34 -20.82 10.45
N ALA A 215 18.29 -21.76 10.63
CA ALA A 215 17.99 -23.19 10.68
C ALA A 215 17.09 -23.55 11.90
N GLU A 216 17.32 -22.94 13.05
CA GLU A 216 16.48 -23.12 14.27
C GLU A 216 15.03 -22.68 13.99
N GLU A 217 14.83 -21.52 13.36
CA GLU A 217 13.49 -20.99 13.02
C GLU A 217 12.77 -21.90 12.00
N ILE A 218 13.49 -22.39 10.98
CA ILE A 218 12.92 -23.30 9.98
C ILE A 218 12.49 -24.63 10.64
N LYS A 219 13.33 -25.18 11.53
CA LYS A 219 12.99 -26.40 12.29
C LYS A 219 11.79 -26.20 13.21
N ALA A 220 11.57 -25.00 13.69
CA ALA A 220 10.38 -24.61 14.46
C ALA A 220 9.11 -24.42 13.58
N GLY A 221 9.21 -24.60 12.26
CA GLY A 221 8.10 -24.45 11.32
C GLY A 221 7.92 -23.02 10.80
N HIS A 222 8.85 -22.13 11.05
CA HIS A 222 8.82 -20.76 10.55
C HIS A 222 9.46 -20.65 9.16
N ARG A 223 9.23 -19.52 8.48
CA ARG A 223 9.83 -19.19 7.19
C ARG A 223 10.93 -18.15 7.38
N VAL A 224 12.00 -18.31 6.65
CA VAL A 224 13.12 -17.35 6.62
C VAL A 224 13.22 -16.76 5.22
N PHE A 225 13.34 -15.43 5.13
CA PHE A 225 13.56 -14.72 3.89
C PHE A 225 14.95 -14.10 3.89
N VAL A 226 15.72 -14.34 2.83
CA VAL A 226 17.01 -13.70 2.59
C VAL A 226 16.84 -12.74 1.43
N VAL A 227 17.06 -11.44 1.70
CA VAL A 227 16.87 -10.39 0.70
C VAL A 227 18.23 -9.90 0.23
N CYS A 228 18.48 -9.97 -1.07
CA CYS A 228 19.69 -9.49 -1.71
C CYS A 228 19.42 -8.19 -2.48
N PRO A 229 20.39 -7.26 -2.51
CA PRO A 229 20.23 -5.98 -3.22
C PRO A 229 20.26 -6.14 -4.75
N ALA A 230 20.82 -7.23 -5.30
CA ALA A 230 20.87 -7.49 -6.72
C ALA A 230 20.40 -8.92 -7.06
N ILE A 231 19.86 -9.11 -8.27
CA ILE A 231 19.48 -10.43 -8.77
C ILE A 231 20.70 -11.14 -9.39
N ASN A 232 21.41 -10.44 -10.27
CA ASN A 232 22.53 -10.97 -11.03
C ASN A 232 23.88 -10.52 -10.45
N PRO A 233 24.93 -11.35 -10.57
CA PRO A 233 26.30 -10.94 -10.22
C PRO A 233 26.77 -9.81 -11.12
N GLY A 234 27.55 -8.86 -10.57
CA GLY A 234 28.22 -7.80 -11.33
C GLY A 234 27.38 -6.54 -11.61
N VAL A 235 26.15 -6.45 -11.12
CA VAL A 235 25.38 -5.20 -11.18
C VAL A 235 25.89 -4.26 -10.09
N GLN A 236 26.63 -3.22 -10.50
CA GLN A 236 26.92 -2.09 -9.64
C GLN A 236 25.69 -1.19 -9.60
N SER A 237 25.22 -0.81 -8.41
CA SER A 237 24.09 0.12 -8.28
C SER A 237 24.50 1.52 -8.70
N GLU A 238 24.20 1.91 -9.94
CA GLU A 238 24.26 3.32 -10.36
C GLU A 238 23.06 4.16 -9.89
N GLU A 239 22.04 3.58 -9.31
CA GLU A 239 20.78 4.27 -8.98
C GLU A 239 20.61 4.67 -7.50
N GLY A 240 21.65 4.65 -6.69
CA GLY A 240 21.55 4.94 -5.24
C GLY A 240 22.15 6.28 -4.79
N THR A 241 22.67 7.12 -5.67
CA THR A 241 23.47 8.30 -5.24
C THR A 241 23.06 9.61 -5.91
N THR A 242 21.81 9.83 -6.23
CA THR A 242 21.37 11.11 -6.83
C THR A 242 20.27 11.80 -6.02
N LEU A 243 20.39 11.92 -4.72
CA LEU A 243 19.49 12.78 -3.94
C LEU A 243 20.15 13.55 -2.79
N LEU A 244 21.46 13.75 -2.74
CA LEU A 244 22.12 14.76 -1.90
C LEU A 244 23.51 15.02 -2.50
N GLU A 245 23.60 15.77 -3.59
CA GLU A 245 24.82 16.46 -3.95
C GLU A 245 24.84 17.80 -3.20
N ASP A 246 25.55 17.83 -2.08
CA ASP A 246 26.09 19.07 -1.53
C ASP A 246 27.22 19.50 -2.46
N GLU A 247 27.07 20.64 -3.12
CA GLU A 247 28.02 21.26 -4.09
C GLU A 247 29.31 21.81 -3.47
N ASP A 248 29.80 21.26 -2.35
CA ASP A 248 31.06 21.69 -1.74
C ASP A 248 31.88 20.51 -1.15
N ALA A 249 32.27 19.56 -1.97
CA ALA A 249 33.31 18.60 -1.57
C ALA A 249 34.36 18.48 -2.67
N THR A 250 35.45 19.21 -2.45
CA THR A 250 36.75 19.18 -3.17
C THR A 250 37.21 17.74 -3.46
N GLU A 251 37.62 17.54 -4.71
CA GLU A 251 38.41 16.42 -5.22
C GLU A 251 39.52 16.00 -4.25
N ASN A 252 39.43 14.81 -3.68
CA ASN A 252 40.52 13.89 -3.38
C ASN A 252 40.05 12.78 -2.45
N THR A 253 39.46 11.70 -3.00
CA THR A 253 39.50 10.41 -2.32
C THR A 253 39.65 9.33 -3.37
N ALA A 254 40.79 8.61 -3.26
CA ALA A 254 41.14 7.46 -4.08
C ALA A 254 39.96 6.47 -4.22
N ALA A 255 39.78 5.98 -5.42
CA ALA A 255 38.84 4.94 -5.75
C ALA A 255 39.03 3.72 -4.84
N ALA A 256 38.29 3.65 -3.73
CA ALA A 256 38.12 2.41 -3.00
C ALA A 256 37.34 1.48 -3.94
N GLU A 257 37.90 0.35 -4.30
CA GLU A 257 37.22 -0.72 -5.02
C GLU A 257 35.94 -1.05 -4.25
N LYS A 258 34.79 -0.66 -4.81
CA LYS A 258 33.48 -0.98 -4.23
C LYS A 258 33.31 -2.50 -4.34
N GLU A 259 33.22 -3.17 -3.21
CA GLU A 259 32.88 -4.59 -3.18
C GLU A 259 31.59 -4.84 -3.97
N PRO A 260 31.53 -5.91 -4.79
CA PRO A 260 30.34 -6.23 -5.55
C PRO A 260 29.16 -6.50 -4.60
N LEU A 261 27.99 -5.98 -4.94
CA LEU A 261 26.77 -6.18 -4.16
C LEU A 261 26.42 -7.67 -4.08
N ALA A 262 25.96 -8.10 -2.91
CA ALA A 262 25.42 -9.45 -2.74
C ALA A 262 24.24 -9.66 -3.72
N ASN A 263 24.26 -10.76 -4.46
CA ASN A 263 23.22 -11.10 -5.43
C ASN A 263 22.54 -12.43 -5.08
N VAL A 264 21.36 -12.65 -5.66
CA VAL A 264 20.52 -13.81 -5.34
C VAL A 264 21.23 -15.12 -5.72
N TYR A 265 21.82 -15.22 -6.90
CA TYR A 265 22.41 -16.48 -7.38
C TYR A 265 23.61 -16.92 -6.54
N ASP A 266 24.54 -16.01 -6.27
CA ASP A 266 25.71 -16.32 -5.44
C ASP A 266 25.30 -16.62 -4.00
N THR A 267 24.32 -15.88 -3.47
CA THR A 267 23.81 -16.12 -2.12
C THR A 267 23.15 -17.49 -1.99
N VAL A 268 22.34 -17.91 -2.96
CA VAL A 268 21.73 -19.26 -2.96
C VAL A 268 22.80 -20.34 -2.99
N ASN A 269 23.81 -20.22 -3.86
CA ASN A 269 24.91 -21.17 -3.93
C ASN A 269 25.66 -21.25 -2.61
N GLN A 270 25.94 -20.12 -1.97
CA GLN A 270 26.59 -20.06 -0.65
C GLN A 270 25.75 -20.73 0.44
N LEU A 271 24.42 -20.48 0.46
CA LEU A 271 23.52 -21.06 1.45
C LEU A 271 23.38 -22.58 1.28
N GLN A 272 23.32 -23.07 0.06
CA GLN A 272 23.26 -24.51 -0.24
C GLN A 272 24.55 -25.25 0.17
N ALA A 273 25.69 -24.55 0.20
CA ALA A 273 26.97 -25.11 0.65
C ALA A 273 27.13 -25.13 2.19
N LEU A 274 26.22 -24.52 2.93
CA LEU A 274 26.30 -24.43 4.40
C LEU A 274 25.81 -25.74 5.06
N PRO A 275 26.64 -26.49 5.81
CA PRO A 275 26.19 -27.71 6.48
C PRO A 275 25.03 -27.53 7.46
N VAL A 276 24.88 -26.32 8.04
CA VAL A 276 23.81 -26.02 8.99
C VAL A 276 22.43 -25.94 8.32
N LEU A 277 22.39 -25.73 7.00
CA LEU A 277 21.18 -25.68 6.16
C LEU A 277 20.98 -26.95 5.33
N ASP A 278 21.75 -28.01 5.57
CA ASP A 278 21.61 -29.26 4.86
C ASP A 278 20.20 -29.85 5.03
N GLY A 279 19.62 -30.30 3.92
CA GLY A 279 18.22 -30.81 3.89
C GLY A 279 17.12 -29.76 3.96
N ILE A 280 17.47 -28.46 3.95
CA ILE A 280 16.48 -27.37 3.89
C ILE A 280 16.24 -26.97 2.44
N GLU A 281 14.97 -26.92 2.03
CA GLU A 281 14.58 -26.44 0.70
C GLU A 281 14.76 -24.91 0.60
N ILE A 282 15.54 -24.46 -0.38
CA ILE A 282 15.81 -23.06 -0.67
C ILE A 282 15.22 -22.72 -2.03
N GLY A 283 14.15 -21.92 -2.05
CA GLY A 283 13.53 -21.40 -3.27
C GLY A 283 13.97 -19.97 -3.58
N MET A 284 13.96 -19.60 -4.85
CA MET A 284 14.13 -18.22 -5.32
C MET A 284 12.78 -17.64 -5.74
N LEU A 285 12.55 -16.36 -5.44
CA LEU A 285 11.37 -15.58 -5.80
C LEU A 285 11.75 -14.41 -6.70
#